data_5b5df8720e2ff68194968d6a7fd2c205
#
_entry.id   5b5df8720e2ff68194968d6a7fd2c205
#
_cell.length_a   1.000
_cell.length_b   1.000
_cell.length_c   1.000
_cell.angle_alpha   90.00
_cell.angle_beta   90.00
_cell.angle_gamma   90.00
#
_symmetry.space_group_name_H-M   'P 1'
#
loop_
_entity.id
_entity.type
_entity.pdbx_description
1 polymer ?
#
loop_
_entity_poly.entity_id
_entity_poly.type
_entity_poly.pdbx_seq_one_letter_code
_entity_poly.pdbx_strand_id
1 'polypeptide(L)'
;EALAKAKDEGLNLDANFFQQHTSFDPEYLWSGEFGVKGSSLDDALTLRLAAFYMHRDDIQLKAWQVEGQQFTGYVDNASSGSNYGLEIEGNYRLTDNLLLTGSAGYLDTEIDNFVTQSGLNQDGREQAQSPKYQYAFTARYNFTNAFYAMVGIEGKDDYYFSDSHNSKAPNSNLVNLSFGYDADMWSVRAWARNVFDEAVPTRGFEFGNDPLDGYETHTYTQLGEPRVAGITFTLEL
;
A
#
# COMPACT_ATOMS: atom_id res chain seq x y z
N GLU A 1 -34.53 -10.49 -16.54
CA GLU A 1 -33.93 -10.60 -17.90
C GLU A 1 -32.57 -11.30 -17.85
N ALA A 2 -31.62 -10.87 -17.01
CA ALA A 2 -30.31 -11.49 -16.85
C ALA A 2 -30.33 -12.93 -16.31
N LEU A 3 -31.22 -13.22 -15.35
CA LEU A 3 -31.46 -14.56 -14.80
C LEU A 3 -32.10 -15.54 -15.82
N ALA A 4 -32.99 -15.03 -16.66
CA ALA A 4 -33.61 -15.86 -17.73
C ALA A 4 -32.56 -16.21 -18.79
N LYS A 5 -31.69 -15.27 -19.14
CA LYS A 5 -30.59 -15.48 -20.08
C LYS A 5 -29.55 -16.45 -19.54
N ALA A 6 -29.17 -16.32 -18.25
CA ALA A 6 -28.25 -17.23 -17.60
C ALA A 6 -28.77 -18.68 -17.56
N LYS A 7 -30.05 -18.86 -17.34
CA LYS A 7 -30.71 -20.18 -17.33
C LYS A 7 -30.74 -20.83 -18.72
N ASP A 8 -30.94 -20.02 -19.76
CA ASP A 8 -30.90 -20.46 -21.17
C ASP A 8 -29.47 -20.86 -21.60
N GLU A 9 -28.48 -20.28 -21.01
CA GLU A 9 -27.03 -20.59 -21.22
C GLU A 9 -26.55 -21.78 -20.37
N GLY A 10 -27.44 -22.47 -19.66
CA GLY A 10 -27.11 -23.65 -18.84
C GLY A 10 -26.47 -23.32 -17.49
N LEU A 11 -26.56 -22.06 -17.07
CA LEU A 11 -26.05 -21.60 -15.79
C LEU A 11 -27.07 -21.82 -14.70
N ASN A 12 -26.77 -22.64 -13.76
CA ASN A 12 -27.63 -22.91 -12.60
C ASN A 12 -27.37 -21.88 -11.48
N LEU A 13 -27.46 -20.58 -11.82
CA LEU A 13 -27.29 -19.51 -10.84
C LEU A 13 -28.52 -19.54 -9.89
N ASP A 14 -28.27 -19.70 -8.61
CA ASP A 14 -29.33 -19.62 -7.60
C ASP A 14 -29.94 -18.20 -7.62
N ALA A 15 -31.23 -18.13 -7.98
CA ALA A 15 -31.95 -16.86 -8.00
C ALA A 15 -31.93 -16.14 -6.64
N ASN A 16 -31.84 -16.90 -5.53
CA ASN A 16 -31.76 -16.36 -4.19
C ASN A 16 -30.38 -15.69 -3.94
N PHE A 17 -29.31 -16.24 -4.50
CA PHE A 17 -27.98 -15.64 -4.37
C PHE A 17 -27.96 -14.22 -4.94
N PHE A 18 -28.46 -14.04 -6.18
CA PHE A 18 -28.51 -12.70 -6.79
C PHE A 18 -29.43 -11.74 -6.06
N GLN A 19 -30.57 -12.22 -5.54
CA GLN A 19 -31.47 -11.37 -4.76
C GLN A 19 -30.84 -10.90 -3.44
N GLN A 20 -30.01 -11.74 -2.82
CA GLN A 20 -29.32 -11.40 -1.57
C GLN A 20 -28.12 -10.49 -1.77
N HIS A 21 -27.47 -10.52 -2.95
CA HIS A 21 -26.23 -9.77 -3.25
C HIS A 21 -26.44 -8.65 -4.31
N THR A 22 -27.68 -8.19 -4.53
CA THR A 22 -27.99 -7.05 -5.42
C THR A 22 -27.72 -5.70 -4.77
N SER A 23 -27.65 -5.65 -3.46
CA SER A 23 -27.37 -4.46 -2.67
C SER A 23 -26.48 -4.83 -1.49
N PHE A 24 -25.75 -3.88 -0.98
CA PHE A 24 -24.95 -3.96 0.23
C PHE A 24 -25.31 -2.79 1.14
N ASP A 25 -25.10 -2.97 2.43
CA ASP A 25 -25.35 -1.97 3.45
C ASP A 25 -24.22 -0.94 3.54
N PRO A 26 -24.46 0.25 4.10
CA PRO A 26 -23.41 1.21 4.34
C PRO A 26 -22.34 0.67 5.30
N GLU A 27 -21.08 0.95 4.98
CA GLU A 27 -19.96 0.77 5.90
C GLU A 27 -19.85 1.98 6.83
N TYR A 28 -19.55 1.74 8.09
CA TYR A 28 -19.38 2.78 9.09
C TYR A 28 -17.96 2.81 9.63
N LEU A 29 -17.38 4.00 9.69
CA LEU A 29 -16.06 4.23 10.29
C LEU A 29 -16.19 5.14 11.49
N TRP A 30 -15.71 4.66 12.63
CA TRP A 30 -15.46 5.47 13.81
C TRP A 30 -13.95 5.67 13.97
N SER A 31 -13.49 6.91 14.18
CA SER A 31 -12.07 7.20 14.33
C SER A 31 -11.80 8.24 15.42
N GLY A 32 -10.70 8.06 16.12
CA GLY A 32 -10.14 9.02 17.06
C GLY A 32 -8.64 9.20 16.78
N GLU A 33 -8.19 10.45 16.78
CA GLU A 33 -6.80 10.81 16.56
C GLU A 33 -6.35 11.84 17.59
N PHE A 34 -5.12 11.68 18.07
CA PHE A 34 -4.42 12.68 18.88
C PHE A 34 -3.07 12.97 18.22
N GLY A 35 -2.80 14.26 17.96
CA GLY A 35 -1.57 14.69 17.33
C GLY A 35 -0.92 15.89 18.00
N VAL A 36 0.39 15.95 17.90
CA VAL A 36 1.22 17.06 18.35
C VAL A 36 2.16 17.48 17.25
N LYS A 37 2.29 18.79 17.04
CA LYS A 37 3.28 19.37 16.13
C LYS A 37 4.02 20.52 16.79
N GLY A 38 5.28 20.68 16.51
CA GLY A 38 6.06 21.76 17.06
C GLY A 38 7.44 21.90 16.41
N SER A 39 8.08 22.99 16.70
CA SER A 39 9.48 23.26 16.37
C SER A 39 10.30 23.49 17.64
N SER A 40 11.59 23.20 17.55
CA SER A 40 12.57 23.41 18.61
C SER A 40 13.96 23.64 18.02
N LEU A 41 14.96 23.91 18.88
CA LEU A 41 16.34 24.18 18.45
C LEU A 41 16.43 25.39 17.49
N ASP A 42 15.80 26.50 17.84
CA ASP A 42 15.71 27.71 17.02
C ASP A 42 15.17 27.41 15.61
N ASP A 43 14.07 26.61 15.54
CA ASP A 43 13.40 26.14 14.34
C ASP A 43 14.25 25.21 13.44
N ALA A 44 15.38 24.72 13.95
CA ALA A 44 16.17 23.74 13.22
C ALA A 44 15.49 22.37 13.16
N LEU A 45 14.63 22.03 14.13
CA LEU A 45 13.88 20.79 14.21
C LEU A 45 12.37 21.08 14.16
N THR A 46 11.68 20.46 13.23
CA THR A 46 10.21 20.41 13.18
C THR A 46 9.77 18.96 13.27
N LEU A 47 8.82 18.67 14.17
CA LEU A 47 8.27 17.33 14.36
C LEU A 47 6.75 17.37 14.34
N ARG A 48 6.15 16.30 13.80
CA ARG A 48 4.74 15.95 13.89
C ARG A 48 4.63 14.52 14.38
N LEU A 49 3.77 14.30 15.35
CA LEU A 49 3.47 13.01 15.93
C LEU A 49 1.96 12.84 15.93
N ALA A 50 1.47 11.69 15.53
CA ALA A 50 0.06 11.32 15.63
C ALA A 50 -0.08 9.91 16.20
N ALA A 51 -1.14 9.69 16.96
CA ALA A 51 -1.61 8.38 17.39
C ALA A 51 -3.09 8.29 17.02
N PHE A 52 -3.51 7.18 16.43
CA PHE A 52 -4.88 7.02 15.98
C PHE A 52 -5.43 5.63 16.30
N TYR A 53 -6.75 5.58 16.42
CA TYR A 53 -7.53 4.35 16.46
C TYR A 53 -8.74 4.50 15.55
N MET A 54 -9.01 3.47 14.75
CA MET A 54 -10.16 3.40 13.85
C MET A 54 -10.85 2.05 14.02
N HIS A 55 -12.18 2.08 14.02
CA HIS A 55 -13.00 0.87 13.96
C HIS A 55 -13.99 0.99 12.81
N ARG A 56 -14.09 -0.08 12.03
CA ARG A 56 -14.97 -0.17 10.87
C ARG A 56 -15.97 -1.28 11.10
N ASP A 57 -17.23 -0.96 10.93
CA ASP A 57 -18.35 -1.89 10.96
C ASP A 57 -18.88 -2.10 9.55
N ASP A 58 -19.36 -3.29 9.26
CA ASP A 58 -19.96 -3.68 7.97
C ASP A 58 -19.02 -3.41 6.78
N ILE A 59 -17.75 -3.81 6.90
CA ILE A 59 -16.72 -3.60 5.88
C ILE A 59 -17.20 -4.20 4.55
N GLN A 60 -17.18 -3.38 3.50
CA GLN A 60 -17.54 -3.77 2.15
C GLN A 60 -16.35 -4.47 1.47
N LEU A 61 -16.42 -5.78 1.38
CA LEU A 61 -15.41 -6.61 0.73
C LEU A 61 -15.89 -7.10 -0.64
N LYS A 62 -14.96 -7.11 -1.60
CA LYS A 62 -15.21 -7.75 -2.90
C LYS A 62 -15.08 -9.25 -2.76
N ALA A 63 -16.12 -9.96 -3.05
CA ALA A 63 -16.16 -11.40 -3.08
C ALA A 63 -16.42 -11.92 -4.51
N TRP A 64 -16.04 -13.16 -4.75
CA TRP A 64 -16.19 -13.80 -6.05
C TRP A 64 -16.85 -15.15 -5.86
N GLN A 65 -17.94 -15.38 -6.56
CA GLN A 65 -18.51 -16.71 -6.69
C GLN A 65 -18.01 -17.35 -7.96
N VAL A 66 -17.58 -18.60 -7.83
CA VAL A 66 -17.16 -19.43 -8.95
C VAL A 66 -18.17 -20.55 -9.12
N GLU A 67 -18.82 -20.61 -10.28
CA GLU A 67 -19.71 -21.70 -10.66
C GLU A 67 -19.33 -22.21 -12.04
N GLY A 68 -18.82 -23.44 -12.10
CA GLY A 68 -18.24 -23.99 -13.32
C GLY A 68 -17.04 -23.16 -13.81
N GLN A 69 -17.17 -22.54 -14.98
CA GLN A 69 -16.14 -21.66 -15.56
C GLN A 69 -16.49 -20.17 -15.44
N GLN A 70 -17.52 -19.84 -14.68
CA GLN A 70 -17.94 -18.44 -14.52
C GLN A 70 -17.52 -17.88 -13.18
N PHE A 71 -17.05 -16.62 -13.24
CA PHE A 71 -16.67 -15.81 -12.08
C PHE A 71 -17.66 -14.65 -11.97
N THR A 72 -18.40 -14.60 -10.88
CA THR A 72 -19.31 -13.48 -10.59
C THR A 72 -18.77 -12.70 -9.39
N GLY A 73 -18.40 -11.44 -9.62
CA GLY A 73 -17.99 -10.54 -8.54
C GLY A 73 -19.18 -9.86 -7.90
N TYR A 74 -19.19 -9.74 -6.59
CA TYR A 74 -20.17 -8.98 -5.82
C TYR A 74 -19.50 -8.28 -4.63
N VAL A 75 -20.22 -7.37 -3.99
CA VAL A 75 -19.81 -6.73 -2.75
C VAL A 75 -20.69 -7.25 -1.63
N ASP A 76 -20.06 -7.59 -0.52
CA ASP A 76 -20.74 -8.07 0.68
C ASP A 76 -20.25 -7.31 1.91
N ASN A 77 -21.13 -7.10 2.90
CA ASN A 77 -20.78 -6.56 4.21
C ASN A 77 -20.37 -7.73 5.11
N ALA A 78 -19.15 -8.15 5.00
CA ALA A 78 -18.73 -9.45 5.52
C ALA A 78 -18.04 -9.42 6.88
N SER A 79 -17.57 -8.26 7.34
CA SER A 79 -16.74 -8.20 8.54
C SER A 79 -16.72 -6.85 9.23
N SER A 80 -16.10 -6.80 10.38
CA SER A 80 -15.62 -5.60 11.05
C SER A 80 -14.09 -5.62 11.08
N GLY A 81 -13.49 -4.54 11.56
CA GLY A 81 -12.06 -4.49 11.73
C GLY A 81 -11.60 -3.24 12.48
N SER A 82 -10.41 -3.34 13.03
CA SER A 82 -9.80 -2.24 13.76
C SER A 82 -8.40 -1.95 13.24
N ASN A 83 -8.03 -0.68 13.30
CA ASN A 83 -6.71 -0.19 12.93
C ASN A 83 -6.24 0.78 14.00
N TYR A 84 -5.03 0.60 14.50
CA TYR A 84 -4.41 1.59 15.36
C TYR A 84 -2.95 1.79 15.00
N GLY A 85 -2.43 2.98 15.24
CA GLY A 85 -1.08 3.26 14.82
C GLY A 85 -0.49 4.54 15.39
N LEU A 86 0.78 4.69 15.05
CA LEU A 86 1.60 5.86 15.40
C LEU A 86 2.28 6.36 14.14
N GLU A 87 2.33 7.68 13.98
CA GLU A 87 3.03 8.34 12.89
C GLU A 87 3.98 9.39 13.43
N ILE A 88 5.15 9.46 12.84
CA ILE A 88 6.13 10.50 13.08
C ILE A 88 6.64 11.03 11.75
N GLU A 89 6.69 12.33 11.60
CA GLU A 89 7.39 13.00 10.50
C GLU A 89 8.16 14.21 11.00
N GLY A 90 9.24 14.54 10.34
CA GLY A 90 10.02 15.70 10.71
C GLY A 90 11.10 16.09 9.73
N ASN A 91 11.58 17.32 9.96
CA ASN A 91 12.71 17.90 9.26
C ASN A 91 13.70 18.36 10.33
N TYR A 92 14.97 18.05 10.12
CA TYR A 92 16.03 18.47 11.02
C TYR A 92 17.20 19.06 10.23
N ARG A 93 17.45 20.36 10.39
CA ARG A 93 18.65 21.02 9.90
C ARG A 93 19.79 20.76 10.89
N LEU A 94 20.46 19.62 10.70
CA LEU A 94 21.52 19.18 11.60
C LEU A 94 22.73 20.11 11.58
N THR A 95 23.03 20.68 10.42
CA THR A 95 24.02 21.75 10.21
C THR A 95 23.50 22.72 9.14
N ASP A 96 24.20 23.83 8.91
CA ASP A 96 23.83 24.76 7.83
C ASP A 96 23.78 24.10 6.45
N ASN A 97 24.51 23.01 6.28
CA ASN A 97 24.66 22.30 5.00
C ASN A 97 23.92 20.96 4.96
N LEU A 98 23.46 20.41 6.10
CA LEU A 98 22.84 19.08 6.18
C LEU A 98 21.39 19.18 6.67
N LEU A 99 20.46 18.84 5.78
CA LEU A 99 19.05 18.68 6.08
C LEU A 99 18.68 17.20 6.09
N LEU A 100 18.08 16.76 7.18
CA LEU A 100 17.46 15.45 7.31
C LEU A 100 15.94 15.61 7.26
N THR A 101 15.27 14.79 6.45
CA THR A 101 13.81 14.72 6.38
C THR A 101 13.41 13.28 6.56
N GLY A 102 12.39 13.01 7.35
CA GLY A 102 11.96 11.63 7.55
C GLY A 102 10.53 11.51 8.00
N SER A 103 9.97 10.37 7.69
CA SER A 103 8.69 9.90 8.22
C SER A 103 8.78 8.42 8.54
N ALA A 104 8.05 7.99 9.57
CA ALA A 104 7.85 6.58 9.88
C ALA A 104 6.44 6.40 10.45
N GLY A 105 5.80 5.29 10.08
CA GLY A 105 4.51 4.88 10.59
C GLY A 105 4.56 3.45 11.11
N TYR A 106 3.86 3.23 12.18
CA TYR A 106 3.50 1.90 12.69
C TYR A 106 1.99 1.75 12.63
N LEU A 107 1.53 0.65 12.06
CA LEU A 107 0.13 0.33 11.87
C LEU A 107 -0.12 -1.12 12.30
N ASP A 108 -1.07 -1.32 13.18
CA ASP A 108 -1.61 -2.64 13.50
C ASP A 108 -3.06 -2.69 13.04
N THR A 109 -3.41 -3.76 12.35
CA THR A 109 -4.75 -3.92 11.75
C THR A 109 -5.26 -5.31 12.01
N GLU A 110 -6.57 -5.43 12.21
CA GLU A 110 -7.23 -6.71 12.42
C GLU A 110 -8.55 -6.75 11.63
N ILE A 111 -8.84 -7.90 11.03
CA ILE A 111 -10.15 -8.23 10.46
C ILE A 111 -10.84 -9.16 11.44
N ASP A 112 -12.08 -8.84 11.79
CA ASP A 112 -12.92 -9.64 12.68
C ASP A 112 -14.05 -10.33 11.90
N ASN A 113 -14.36 -11.58 12.28
CA ASN A 113 -15.50 -12.32 11.77
C ASN A 113 -15.52 -12.53 10.26
N PHE A 114 -14.36 -12.72 9.64
CA PHE A 114 -14.26 -12.91 8.21
C PHE A 114 -13.86 -14.33 7.82
N VAL A 115 -14.71 -14.98 7.03
CA VAL A 115 -14.43 -16.27 6.38
C VAL A 115 -14.61 -16.08 4.88
N THR A 116 -13.57 -16.39 4.10
CA THR A 116 -13.64 -16.31 2.64
C THR A 116 -14.63 -17.33 2.07
N GLN A 117 -15.06 -17.16 0.84
CA GLN A 117 -15.93 -18.15 0.15
C GLN A 117 -15.28 -19.52 0.00
N SER A 118 -13.95 -19.60 -0.10
CA SER A 118 -13.22 -20.87 -0.10
C SER A 118 -13.19 -21.56 1.28
N GLY A 119 -13.79 -20.94 2.30
CA GLY A 119 -13.82 -21.44 3.67
C GLY A 119 -12.56 -21.14 4.48
N LEU A 120 -11.67 -20.26 3.97
CA LEU A 120 -10.49 -19.82 4.70
C LEU A 120 -10.92 -18.82 5.78
N ASN A 121 -10.66 -19.17 7.04
CA ASN A 121 -10.90 -18.26 8.16
C ASN A 121 -9.78 -17.22 8.24
N GLN A 122 -10.16 -15.95 8.15
CA GLN A 122 -9.28 -14.77 8.21
C GLN A 122 -9.49 -13.96 9.50
N ASP A 123 -10.30 -14.47 10.42
CA ASP A 123 -10.55 -13.84 11.72
C ASP A 123 -9.26 -13.63 12.51
N GLY A 124 -9.04 -12.43 13.03
CA GLY A 124 -7.82 -12.04 13.73
C GLY A 124 -6.60 -11.77 12.82
N ARG A 125 -6.75 -11.80 11.48
CA ARG A 125 -5.66 -11.54 10.56
C ARG A 125 -5.50 -10.05 10.28
N GLU A 126 -4.26 -9.64 9.98
CA GLU A 126 -3.95 -8.32 9.43
C GLU A 126 -4.71 -8.08 8.11
N GLN A 127 -5.19 -6.86 7.91
CA GLN A 127 -5.85 -6.44 6.67
C GLN A 127 -4.87 -6.48 5.50
N ALA A 128 -5.38 -6.68 4.29
CA ALA A 128 -4.57 -6.65 3.08
C ALA A 128 -4.00 -5.24 2.83
N GLN A 129 -2.82 -5.17 2.20
CA GLN A 129 -2.11 -3.94 1.83
C GLN A 129 -1.75 -3.04 3.04
N SER A 130 -1.62 -3.62 4.23
CA SER A 130 -1.40 -2.92 5.50
C SER A 130 -0.10 -3.38 6.16
N PRO A 131 1.08 -2.93 5.68
CA PRO A 131 2.35 -3.27 6.32
C PRO A 131 2.41 -2.67 7.74
N LYS A 132 2.95 -3.43 8.71
CA LYS A 132 3.04 -2.99 10.12
C LYS A 132 3.91 -1.75 10.30
N TYR A 133 4.92 -1.60 9.49
CA TYR A 133 5.72 -0.38 9.48
C TYR A 133 6.03 0.05 8.05
N GLN A 134 6.18 1.35 7.89
CA GLN A 134 6.74 1.96 6.70
C GLN A 134 7.53 3.20 7.09
N TYR A 135 8.57 3.50 6.32
CA TYR A 135 9.40 4.68 6.58
C TYR A 135 10.00 5.22 5.28
N ALA A 136 10.32 6.51 5.33
CA ALA A 136 11.11 7.20 4.32
C ALA A 136 12.03 8.22 5.00
N PHE A 137 13.33 8.15 4.71
CA PHE A 137 14.32 9.10 5.22
C PHE A 137 15.15 9.64 4.07
N THR A 138 15.41 10.93 4.11
CA THR A 138 16.26 11.63 3.15
C THR A 138 17.28 12.48 3.87
N ALA A 139 18.53 12.41 3.42
CA ALA A 139 19.59 13.32 3.81
C ALA A 139 20.03 14.11 2.59
N ARG A 140 19.94 15.44 2.66
CA ARG A 140 20.45 16.36 1.65
C ARG A 140 21.63 17.12 2.22
N TYR A 141 22.78 17.01 1.55
CA TYR A 141 24.00 17.77 1.89
C TYR A 141 24.33 18.76 0.78
N ASN A 142 24.42 20.04 1.13
CA ASN A 142 24.84 21.11 0.23
C ASN A 142 26.33 21.35 0.38
N PHE A 143 27.11 21.00 -0.65
CA PHE A 143 28.56 21.23 -0.65
C PHE A 143 28.91 22.71 -0.82
N THR A 144 28.07 23.39 -1.61
CA THR A 144 28.14 24.85 -1.84
C THR A 144 26.66 25.34 -1.95
N ASN A 145 26.48 26.64 -2.19
CA ASN A 145 25.14 27.16 -2.45
C ASN A 145 24.48 26.58 -3.71
N ALA A 146 25.25 25.99 -4.61
CA ALA A 146 24.74 25.45 -5.87
C ALA A 146 24.79 23.94 -5.94
N PHE A 147 25.82 23.27 -5.41
CA PHE A 147 25.99 21.82 -5.50
C PHE A 147 25.42 21.10 -4.29
N TYR A 148 24.67 20.02 -4.53
CA TYR A 148 24.16 19.15 -3.46
C TYR A 148 24.19 17.67 -3.85
N ALA A 149 24.23 16.82 -2.82
CA ALA A 149 23.93 15.41 -2.94
C ALA A 149 22.75 15.05 -2.02
N MET A 150 21.99 14.06 -2.41
CA MET A 150 20.89 13.56 -1.62
C MET A 150 20.86 12.04 -1.66
N VAL A 151 20.69 11.43 -0.51
CA VAL A 151 20.39 10.00 -0.35
C VAL A 151 19.02 9.84 0.29
N GLY A 152 18.19 8.99 -0.27
CA GLY A 152 16.91 8.60 0.26
C GLY A 152 16.88 7.10 0.53
N ILE A 153 16.27 6.70 1.63
CA ILE A 153 15.97 5.32 1.97
C ILE A 153 14.50 5.24 2.30
N GLU A 154 13.80 4.31 1.68
CA GLU A 154 12.40 4.02 1.98
C GLU A 154 12.21 2.51 2.15
N GLY A 155 11.34 2.13 3.05
CA GLY A 155 11.07 0.72 3.30
C GLY A 155 9.73 0.49 3.95
N LYS A 156 9.29 -0.76 3.87
CA LYS A 156 8.05 -1.24 4.48
C LYS A 156 8.17 -2.69 4.86
N ASP A 157 7.32 -3.10 5.80
CA ASP A 157 7.18 -4.49 6.23
C ASP A 157 6.51 -5.36 5.18
N ASP A 158 6.49 -6.66 5.41
CA ASP A 158 5.67 -7.58 4.64
C ASP A 158 4.18 -7.25 4.81
N TYR A 159 3.35 -7.66 3.85
CA TYR A 159 1.91 -7.46 3.94
C TYR A 159 1.16 -8.45 3.05
N TYR A 160 -0.07 -8.78 3.41
CA TYR A 160 -0.93 -9.60 2.58
C TYR A 160 -1.36 -8.87 1.31
N PHE A 161 -1.30 -9.55 0.17
CA PHE A 161 -1.76 -8.96 -1.10
C PHE A 161 -3.27 -8.75 -1.16
N SER A 162 -4.02 -9.62 -0.50
CA SER A 162 -5.49 -9.66 -0.57
C SER A 162 -6.10 -10.21 0.72
N ASP A 163 -7.35 -9.87 0.97
CA ASP A 163 -8.12 -10.47 2.05
C ASP A 163 -8.64 -11.88 1.69
N SER A 164 -8.53 -12.30 0.43
CA SER A 164 -9.03 -13.59 -0.06
C SER A 164 -8.03 -14.74 0.01
N HIS A 165 -6.73 -14.47 0.23
CA HIS A 165 -5.66 -15.48 0.30
C HIS A 165 -4.52 -15.01 1.21
N ASN A 166 -3.60 -15.95 1.54
CA ASN A 166 -2.53 -15.70 2.52
C ASN A 166 -1.16 -15.39 1.90
N SER A 167 -1.07 -15.18 0.60
CA SER A 167 0.18 -14.76 -0.04
C SER A 167 0.55 -13.34 0.35
N LYS A 168 1.84 -13.16 0.69
CA LYS A 168 2.41 -11.89 1.15
C LYS A 168 3.43 -11.32 0.17
N ALA A 169 3.48 -10.00 0.09
CA ALA A 169 4.66 -9.28 -0.37
C ALA A 169 5.73 -9.37 0.71
N PRO A 170 7.01 -9.64 0.40
CA PRO A 170 8.08 -9.55 1.36
C PRO A 170 8.32 -8.09 1.77
N ASN A 171 8.99 -7.88 2.91
CA ASN A 171 9.50 -6.56 3.26
C ASN A 171 10.46 -6.04 2.17
N SER A 172 10.58 -4.74 2.05
CA SER A 172 11.44 -4.11 1.06
C SER A 172 12.14 -2.86 1.58
N ASN A 173 13.33 -2.60 1.03
CA ASN A 173 14.13 -1.42 1.34
C ASN A 173 14.74 -0.88 0.06
N LEU A 174 14.35 0.33 -0.35
CA LEU A 174 14.83 0.98 -1.56
C LEU A 174 15.77 2.13 -1.20
N VAL A 175 16.84 2.26 -1.96
CA VAL A 175 17.79 3.37 -1.84
C VAL A 175 17.77 4.18 -3.11
N ASN A 176 17.65 5.50 -2.95
CA ASN A 176 17.61 6.48 -4.02
C ASN A 176 18.75 7.49 -3.83
N LEU A 177 19.40 7.85 -4.92
CA LEU A 177 20.51 8.80 -4.92
C LEU A 177 20.24 9.93 -5.90
N SER A 178 20.67 11.13 -5.56
CA SER A 178 20.75 12.21 -6.54
C SER A 178 21.89 13.16 -6.22
N PHE A 179 22.39 13.78 -7.28
CA PHE A 179 23.39 14.84 -7.26
C PHE A 179 22.93 15.96 -8.17
N GLY A 180 22.92 17.18 -7.67
CA GLY A 180 22.38 18.31 -8.41
C GLY A 180 23.21 19.56 -8.33
N TYR A 181 22.95 20.44 -9.28
CA TYR A 181 23.45 21.80 -9.35
C TYR A 181 22.28 22.74 -9.60
N ASP A 182 22.10 23.71 -8.72
CA ASP A 182 21.05 24.73 -8.78
C ASP A 182 21.70 26.09 -9.09
N ALA A 183 21.42 26.67 -10.24
CA ALA A 183 21.77 28.03 -10.62
C ALA A 183 20.53 28.94 -10.54
N ASP A 184 20.70 30.26 -10.73
CA ASP A 184 19.62 31.24 -10.54
C ASP A 184 18.41 31.02 -11.47
N MET A 185 18.65 30.56 -12.71
CA MET A 185 17.61 30.40 -13.74
C MET A 185 17.47 28.97 -14.26
N TRP A 186 18.32 28.06 -13.83
CA TRP A 186 18.29 26.67 -14.29
C TRP A 186 18.86 25.72 -13.26
N SER A 187 18.45 24.48 -13.31
CA SER A 187 19.02 23.42 -12.51
C SER A 187 19.27 22.15 -13.32
N VAL A 188 20.22 21.34 -12.87
CA VAL A 188 20.43 20.00 -13.40
C VAL A 188 20.57 19.02 -12.25
N ARG A 189 19.91 17.86 -12.38
CA ARG A 189 19.93 16.79 -11.39
C ARG A 189 20.14 15.46 -12.08
N ALA A 190 21.26 14.78 -11.76
CA ALA A 190 21.44 13.37 -12.03
C ALA A 190 20.83 12.55 -10.88
N TRP A 191 20.10 11.50 -11.16
CA TRP A 191 19.43 10.70 -10.15
C TRP A 191 19.38 9.22 -10.50
N ALA A 192 19.28 8.37 -9.48
CA ALA A 192 19.04 6.95 -9.61
C ALA A 192 18.06 6.53 -8.52
N ARG A 193 17.02 5.79 -8.90
CA ARG A 193 16.04 5.17 -8.01
C ARG A 193 16.27 3.67 -7.98
N ASN A 194 15.94 3.05 -6.84
CA ASN A 194 16.16 1.63 -6.61
C ASN A 194 17.59 1.21 -6.99
N VAL A 195 18.59 1.86 -6.38
CA VAL A 195 20.00 1.74 -6.77
C VAL A 195 20.50 0.29 -6.74
N PHE A 196 19.96 -0.53 -5.85
CA PHE A 196 20.35 -1.93 -5.70
C PHE A 196 19.57 -2.90 -6.58
N ASP A 197 18.62 -2.39 -7.39
CA ASP A 197 17.77 -3.17 -8.30
C ASP A 197 16.94 -4.24 -7.58
N GLU A 198 16.40 -3.88 -6.42
CA GLU A 198 15.58 -4.78 -5.62
C GLU A 198 14.25 -5.07 -6.33
N ALA A 199 13.91 -6.33 -6.46
CA ALA A 199 12.65 -6.76 -7.05
C ALA A 199 11.53 -6.73 -5.98
N VAL A 200 10.71 -5.68 -5.99
CA VAL A 200 9.66 -5.45 -4.99
C VAL A 200 8.30 -5.82 -5.58
N PRO A 201 7.66 -6.91 -5.15
CA PRO A 201 6.28 -7.20 -5.52
C PRO A 201 5.32 -6.15 -4.96
N THR A 202 4.48 -5.56 -5.83
CA THR A 202 3.50 -4.54 -5.45
C THR A 202 2.07 -5.07 -5.43
N ARG A 203 1.80 -6.13 -6.19
CA ARG A 203 0.51 -6.83 -6.24
C ARG A 203 0.74 -8.32 -6.39
N GLY A 204 -0.18 -9.12 -5.86
CA GLY A 204 -0.18 -10.56 -6.00
C GLY A 204 -1.60 -11.09 -6.18
N PHE A 205 -1.73 -12.16 -6.96
CA PHE A 205 -2.98 -12.85 -7.26
C PHE A 205 -2.73 -14.35 -7.15
N GLU A 206 -3.70 -15.06 -6.60
CA GLU A 206 -3.70 -16.53 -6.59
C GLU A 206 -4.81 -17.04 -7.52
N PHE A 207 -4.43 -17.82 -8.51
CA PHE A 207 -5.37 -18.58 -9.33
C PHE A 207 -4.66 -19.70 -10.12
N GLY A 208 -5.43 -20.73 -10.48
CA GLY A 208 -4.99 -21.82 -11.34
C GLY A 208 -5.54 -21.62 -12.74
N ASN A 209 -4.67 -21.42 -13.72
CA ASN A 209 -5.05 -21.20 -15.12
C ASN A 209 -4.33 -22.11 -16.11
N ASP A 210 -3.47 -23.01 -15.62
CA ASP A 210 -2.74 -23.96 -16.49
C ASP A 210 -3.42 -25.34 -16.45
N PRO A 211 -4.02 -25.81 -17.56
CA PRO A 211 -4.58 -27.14 -17.65
C PRO A 211 -3.52 -28.26 -17.62
N LEU A 212 -2.25 -27.94 -17.92
CA LEU A 212 -1.18 -28.94 -17.96
C LEU A 212 -0.71 -29.36 -16.56
N ASP A 213 -0.91 -28.49 -15.57
CA ASP A 213 -0.64 -28.79 -14.16
C ASP A 213 -1.90 -29.13 -13.35
N GLY A 214 -3.04 -29.34 -14.04
CA GLY A 214 -4.32 -29.66 -13.42
C GLY A 214 -5.00 -28.47 -12.76
N TYR A 215 -4.71 -27.24 -13.18
CA TYR A 215 -5.22 -26.00 -12.60
C TYR A 215 -4.76 -25.77 -11.15
N GLU A 216 -3.56 -26.20 -10.80
CA GLU A 216 -2.98 -25.92 -9.49
C GLU A 216 -2.88 -24.40 -9.29
N THR A 217 -3.18 -23.95 -8.06
CA THR A 217 -3.18 -22.52 -7.71
C THR A 217 -1.74 -22.01 -7.54
N HIS A 218 -1.37 -21.01 -8.31
CA HIS A 218 -0.09 -20.32 -8.24
C HIS A 218 -0.28 -18.85 -7.86
N THR A 219 0.76 -18.28 -7.22
CA THR A 219 0.82 -16.86 -6.93
C THR A 219 1.52 -16.14 -8.09
N TYR A 220 0.81 -15.23 -8.73
CA TYR A 220 1.33 -14.32 -9.77
C TYR A 220 1.56 -12.95 -9.16
N THR A 221 2.75 -12.36 -9.36
CA THR A 221 3.10 -11.07 -8.79
C THR A 221 3.43 -10.04 -9.87
N GLN A 222 3.06 -8.79 -9.59
CA GLN A 222 3.50 -7.63 -10.37
C GLN A 222 4.63 -6.95 -9.60
N LEU A 223 5.77 -6.77 -10.26
CA LEU A 223 6.91 -6.04 -9.70
C LEU A 223 6.72 -4.53 -9.84
N GLY A 224 7.28 -3.79 -8.89
CA GLY A 224 7.44 -2.36 -8.93
C GLY A 224 8.53 -1.91 -9.90
N GLU A 225 8.94 -0.64 -9.79
CA GLU A 225 9.94 -0.06 -10.67
C GLU A 225 11.32 -0.70 -10.42
N PRO A 226 12.01 -1.20 -11.48
CA PRO A 226 13.40 -1.65 -11.37
C PRO A 226 14.32 -0.45 -11.13
N ARG A 227 15.64 -0.69 -11.05
CA ARG A 227 16.59 0.43 -11.04
C ARG A 227 16.43 1.30 -12.28
N VAL A 228 16.20 2.59 -12.04
CA VAL A 228 16.10 3.61 -13.09
C VAL A 228 17.02 4.76 -12.75
N ALA A 229 17.73 5.28 -13.74
CA ALA A 229 18.58 6.46 -13.60
C ALA A 229 18.31 7.46 -14.71
N GLY A 230 18.51 8.72 -14.44
CA GLY A 230 18.26 9.79 -15.41
C GLY A 230 18.91 11.11 -15.04
N ILE A 231 18.79 12.05 -15.96
CA ILE A 231 19.19 13.46 -15.77
C ILE A 231 17.96 14.32 -16.04
N THR A 232 17.69 15.24 -15.13
CA THR A 232 16.62 16.24 -15.27
C THR A 232 17.27 17.62 -15.41
N PHE A 233 16.89 18.35 -16.42
CA PHE A 233 17.21 19.76 -16.58
C PHE A 233 15.95 20.59 -16.42
N THR A 234 15.99 21.64 -15.60
CA THR A 234 14.89 22.57 -15.36
C THR A 234 15.34 23.99 -15.72
N LEU A 235 14.51 24.71 -16.44
CA LEU A 235 14.70 26.12 -16.77
C LEU A 235 13.51 26.91 -16.19
N GLU A 236 13.82 27.94 -15.41
CA GLU A 236 12.82 28.91 -14.90
C GLU A 236 12.79 30.12 -15.82
N LEU A 237 11.59 30.47 -16.36
CA LEU A 237 11.37 31.54 -17.33
C LEU A 237 10.69 32.75 -16.66
#